data_77e4d96fcf3665cd4c6d19f8db7f15b0
#
_entry.id   77e4d96fcf3665cd4c6d19f8db7f15b0
#
_cell.length_a   1.000
_cell.length_b   1.000
_cell.length_c   1.000
_cell.angle_alpha   90.00
_cell.angle_beta   90.00
_cell.angle_gamma   90.00
#
_symmetry.space_group_name_H-M   'P 1'
#
loop_
_entity.id
_entity.type
_entity.pdbx_description
1 polymer ?
#
loop_
_entity_poly.entity_id
_entity_poly.type
_entity_poly.pdbx_seq_one_letter_code
_entity_poly.pdbx_strand_id
1 'polypeptide(L)'
;MHVPVSTIKNRLWISRTKRGMPRKKLAALLGHKTTSQLCRWEEGSQLPNLCNALLLSHFLQMPVEFLFKDLRNDLVRRTKHFKGSRAKT
;
A
#
# COMPACT_ATOMS: atom_id res chain seq x y z
N MET A 1 -11.85 -12.12 -7.09
CA MET A 1 -10.68 -12.10 -7.78
C MET A 1 -9.48 -12.25 -6.89
N HIS A 2 -8.60 -13.06 -7.25
CA HIS A 2 -7.44 -13.37 -6.44
C HIS A 2 -6.20 -12.61 -6.90
N VAL A 3 -5.54 -11.96 -5.97
CA VAL A 3 -4.27 -11.29 -6.25
C VAL A 3 -3.22 -11.99 -5.40
N PRO A 4 -2.18 -12.57 -6.01
CA PRO A 4 -1.13 -13.22 -5.22
C PRO A 4 -0.40 -12.17 -4.39
N VAL A 5 -0.62 -12.21 -3.10
CA VAL A 5 -0.09 -11.20 -2.20
C VAL A 5 1.42 -11.16 -2.26
N SER A 6 2.05 -12.33 -2.41
CA SER A 6 3.50 -12.40 -2.43
C SER A 6 4.13 -11.68 -3.61
N THR A 7 3.34 -11.32 -4.64
CA THR A 7 3.89 -10.64 -5.80
C THR A 7 3.50 -9.16 -5.86
N ILE A 8 2.82 -8.66 -4.84
CA ILE A 8 2.38 -7.27 -4.86
C ILE A 8 3.55 -6.37 -4.54
N LYS A 9 3.92 -5.56 -5.51
CA LYS A 9 5.00 -4.61 -5.34
C LYS A 9 4.45 -3.27 -4.90
N ASN A 10 5.22 -2.56 -4.11
CA ASN A 10 4.79 -1.26 -3.64
C ASN A 10 6.00 -0.38 -3.37
N ARG A 11 5.73 0.86 -2.99
CA ARG A 11 6.78 1.84 -2.75
C ARG A 11 6.92 2.21 -1.29
N LEU A 12 6.45 1.36 -0.40
CA LEU A 12 6.54 1.64 1.04
C LEU A 12 7.98 1.73 1.49
N TRP A 13 8.79 0.73 1.13
CA TRP A 13 10.18 0.70 1.56
C TRP A 13 10.94 1.92 1.06
N ILE A 14 10.82 2.22 -0.22
CA ILE A 14 11.59 3.31 -0.80
C ILE A 14 11.13 4.67 -0.27
N SER A 15 9.82 4.84 -0.07
CA SER A 15 9.30 6.09 0.47
C SER A 15 9.75 6.30 1.90
N ARG A 16 9.74 5.22 2.69
CA ARG A 16 10.18 5.29 4.07
C ARG A 16 11.68 5.59 4.16
N THR A 17 12.49 4.90 3.37
CA THR A 17 13.92 5.09 3.42
C THR A 17 14.33 6.46 2.92
N LYS A 18 13.64 6.98 1.92
CA LYS A 18 13.93 8.33 1.44
C LYS A 18 13.68 9.38 2.50
N ARG A 19 12.74 9.14 3.40
CA ARG A 19 12.48 10.06 4.49
C ARG A 19 13.36 9.79 5.70
N GLY A 20 14.26 8.83 5.62
CA GLY A 20 15.12 8.48 6.73
C GLY A 20 14.37 7.94 7.92
N MET A 21 13.25 7.26 7.69
CA MET A 21 12.40 6.79 8.77
C MET A 21 12.60 5.29 9.00
N PRO A 22 13.16 4.88 10.14
CA PRO A 22 13.31 3.46 10.43
C PRO A 22 11.95 2.77 10.56
N ARG A 23 11.91 1.47 10.25
CA ARG A 23 10.68 0.69 10.41
C ARG A 23 10.12 0.82 11.82
N LYS A 24 10.99 0.77 12.81
CA LYS A 24 10.56 0.83 14.20
C LYS A 24 9.79 2.11 14.48
N LYS A 25 10.26 3.22 13.95
CA LYS A 25 9.60 4.49 14.15
C LYS A 25 8.24 4.52 13.46
N LEU A 26 8.19 4.08 12.21
CA LEU A 26 6.93 4.08 11.48
C LEU A 26 5.92 3.15 12.14
N ALA A 27 6.35 1.96 12.55
CA ALA A 27 5.47 1.03 13.23
C ALA A 27 4.90 1.65 14.49
N ALA A 28 5.72 2.34 15.26
CA ALA A 28 5.26 3.00 16.49
C ALA A 28 4.24 4.09 16.17
N LEU A 29 4.47 4.86 15.12
CA LEU A 29 3.52 5.89 14.71
C LEU A 29 2.18 5.30 14.30
N LEU A 30 2.20 4.09 13.78
CA LEU A 30 0.98 3.38 13.39
C LEU A 30 0.29 2.70 14.58
N GLY A 31 0.91 2.75 15.76
CA GLY A 31 0.34 2.10 16.93
C GLY A 31 0.67 0.63 17.04
N HIS A 32 1.68 0.17 16.30
CA HIS A 32 2.05 -1.23 16.33
C HIS A 32 3.21 -1.45 17.31
N LYS A 33 3.17 -2.56 18.02
CA LYS A 33 4.22 -2.87 19.00
C LYS A 33 5.47 -3.46 18.37
N THR A 34 5.33 -4.01 17.17
CA THR A 34 6.47 -4.61 16.46
C THR A 34 6.48 -4.14 15.04
N THR A 35 7.55 -4.47 14.31
CA THR A 35 7.66 -4.12 12.91
C THR A 35 7.14 -5.23 11.99
N SER A 36 6.65 -6.32 12.56
CA SER A 36 6.26 -7.48 11.76
C SER A 36 5.25 -7.18 10.67
N GLN A 37 4.22 -6.43 11.03
CA GLN A 37 3.17 -6.11 10.08
C GLN A 37 3.70 -5.23 8.95
N LEU A 38 4.48 -4.22 9.33
CA LEU A 38 5.06 -3.31 8.34
C LEU A 38 5.98 -4.08 7.39
N CYS A 39 6.76 -5.02 7.91
CA CYS A 39 7.62 -5.84 7.06
C CYS A 39 6.83 -6.61 6.02
N ARG A 40 5.69 -7.18 6.42
CA ARG A 40 4.84 -7.93 5.50
C ARG A 40 4.27 -7.04 4.41
N TRP A 41 3.88 -5.82 4.78
CA TRP A 41 3.39 -4.88 3.78
C TRP A 41 4.50 -4.48 2.80
N GLU A 42 5.70 -4.21 3.31
CA GLU A 42 6.82 -3.82 2.45
C GLU A 42 7.26 -4.95 1.52
N GLU A 43 7.16 -6.20 2.01
CA GLU A 43 7.48 -7.36 1.19
C GLU A 43 6.40 -7.68 0.16
N GLY A 44 5.20 -7.14 0.36
CA GLY A 44 4.09 -7.46 -0.51
C GLY A 44 3.38 -8.74 -0.16
N SER A 45 3.70 -9.36 0.99
CA SER A 45 3.04 -10.60 1.40
C SER A 45 1.68 -10.35 2.05
N GLN A 46 1.40 -9.13 2.46
CA GLN A 46 0.11 -8.73 2.99
C GLN A 46 -0.16 -7.29 2.61
N LEU A 47 -1.42 -6.94 2.56
CA LEU A 47 -1.82 -5.55 2.30
C LEU A 47 -2.32 -4.91 3.58
N PRO A 48 -2.05 -3.63 3.81
CA PRO A 48 -2.63 -2.94 4.94
C PRO A 48 -4.13 -2.74 4.71
N ASN A 49 -4.89 -2.67 5.79
CA ASN A 49 -6.29 -2.30 5.66
C ASN A 49 -6.37 -0.80 5.33
N LEU A 50 -7.56 -0.31 5.06
CA LEU A 50 -7.72 1.06 4.63
C LEU A 50 -7.21 2.06 5.68
N CYS A 51 -7.48 1.82 6.95
CA CYS A 51 -7.03 2.73 7.99
C CYS A 51 -5.50 2.83 8.00
N ASN A 52 -4.83 1.69 7.94
CA ASN A 52 -3.37 1.69 7.92
C ASN A 52 -2.83 2.30 6.63
N ALA A 53 -3.51 2.06 5.51
CA ALA A 53 -3.07 2.63 4.23
C ALA A 53 -3.13 4.16 4.29
N LEU A 54 -4.19 4.71 4.87
CA LEU A 54 -4.31 6.16 4.98
C LEU A 54 -3.26 6.74 5.92
N LEU A 55 -2.96 6.04 7.01
CA LEU A 55 -1.92 6.48 7.94
C LEU A 55 -0.54 6.41 7.28
N LEU A 56 -0.28 5.37 6.52
CA LEU A 56 0.99 5.26 5.78
C LEU A 56 1.13 6.44 4.82
N SER A 57 0.06 6.75 4.11
CA SER A 57 0.07 7.90 3.20
C SER A 57 0.40 9.19 3.95
N HIS A 58 -0.21 9.35 5.10
CA HIS A 58 0.01 10.56 5.91
C HIS A 58 1.47 10.65 6.40
N PHE A 59 1.98 9.58 7.00
CA PHE A 59 3.33 9.64 7.57
C PHE A 59 4.42 9.66 6.50
N LEU A 60 4.18 9.02 5.37
CA LEU A 60 5.16 8.98 4.29
C LEU A 60 5.00 10.15 3.32
N GLN A 61 3.93 10.93 3.47
CA GLN A 61 3.67 12.09 2.62
C GLN A 61 3.58 11.69 1.15
N MET A 62 2.91 10.57 0.90
CA MET A 62 2.71 10.07 -0.46
C MET A 62 1.29 9.56 -0.59
N PRO A 63 0.61 9.81 -1.72
CA PRO A 63 -0.74 9.28 -1.92
C PRO A 63 -0.75 7.75 -1.87
N VAL A 64 -1.82 7.19 -1.37
CA VAL A 64 -1.97 5.74 -1.35
C VAL A 64 -1.81 5.16 -2.76
N GLU A 65 -2.36 5.84 -3.76
CA GLU A 65 -2.26 5.37 -5.14
C GLU A 65 -0.84 5.33 -5.66
N PHE A 66 0.03 6.18 -5.14
CA PHE A 66 1.43 6.13 -5.51
C PHE A 66 2.13 4.99 -4.79
N LEU A 67 1.84 4.84 -3.50
CA LEU A 67 2.46 3.78 -2.70
C LEU A 67 2.14 2.39 -3.25
N PHE A 68 0.94 2.21 -3.77
CA PHE A 68 0.48 0.94 -4.30
C PHE A 68 0.11 1.06 -5.78
N LYS A 69 0.93 1.79 -6.53
CA LYS A 69 0.64 2.08 -7.93
C LYS A 69 0.47 0.82 -8.78
N ASP A 70 1.34 -0.16 -8.59
CA ASP A 70 1.27 -1.37 -9.40
C ASP A 70 -0.02 -2.15 -9.12
N LEU A 71 -0.40 -2.22 -7.84
CA LEU A 71 -1.65 -2.86 -7.49
C LEU A 71 -2.84 -2.11 -8.07
N ARG A 72 -2.82 -0.80 -7.95
CA ARG A 72 -3.90 0.03 -8.50
C ARG A 72 -4.05 -0.18 -9.99
N ASN A 73 -2.93 -0.18 -10.71
CA ASN A 73 -2.97 -0.36 -12.16
C ASN A 73 -3.49 -1.73 -12.54
N ASP A 74 -3.10 -2.75 -11.78
CA ASP A 74 -3.59 -4.10 -12.03
C ASP A 74 -5.09 -4.19 -11.82
N LEU A 75 -5.58 -3.61 -10.74
CA LEU A 75 -7.01 -3.63 -10.44
C LEU A 75 -7.82 -2.90 -11.52
N VAL A 76 -7.33 -1.74 -11.95
CA VAL A 76 -8.00 -0.98 -12.99
C VAL A 76 -8.04 -1.78 -14.29
N ARG A 77 -6.92 -2.40 -14.64
CA ARG A 77 -6.84 -3.21 -15.85
C ARG A 77 -7.85 -4.36 -15.83
N ARG A 78 -8.06 -4.95 -14.66
CA ARG A 78 -9.02 -6.06 -14.53
C ARG A 78 -10.46 -5.63 -14.68
N THR A 79 -10.76 -4.34 -14.59
CA THR A 79 -12.12 -3.86 -14.72
C THR A 79 -12.42 -3.27 -16.09
N LYS A 80 -11.52 -3.37 -17.03
CA LYS A 80 -11.74 -2.79 -18.34
C LYS A 80 -12.96 -3.34 -19.06
N HIS A 81 -13.28 -4.59 -18.82
CA HIS A 81 -14.42 -5.19 -19.49
C HIS A 81 -15.75 -4.72 -18.89
N PHE A 82 -15.70 -3.91 -17.84
CA PHE A 82 -16.92 -3.37 -17.26
C PHE A 82 -17.16 -1.95 -17.75
N LYS A 83 -16.88 -1.70 -19.01
CA LYS A 83 -16.95 -0.34 -19.48
C LYS A 83 -18.26 0.35 -19.25
N GLY A 84 -19.33 -0.33 -19.20
CA GLY A 84 -20.61 0.30 -18.95
C GLY A 84 -20.80 0.77 -17.53
N SER A 85 -19.95 0.32 -16.63
CA SER A 85 -20.15 0.63 -15.25
C SER A 85 -19.53 1.92 -14.83
N ARG A 86 -18.89 2.62 -15.83
CA ARG A 86 -18.29 3.72 -15.48
C ARG A 86 -19.14 4.70 -15.10
N ALA A 87 -19.14 5.02 -14.25
CA ALA A 87 -20.01 5.74 -13.78
C ALA A 87 -20.20 6.93 -14.13
N LYS A 88 -20.39 7.19 -14.45
CA LYS A 88 -20.68 8.06 -14.77
C LYS A 88 -21.15 8.62 -13.82
N THR A 89 -20.96 8.62 -13.24
CA THR A 89 -21.57 9.00 -12.35
C THR A 89 -21.33 9.87 -11.86
#